data_bbb3f13e6d1484529d0f14196b6cb345
#
_entry.id   bbb3f13e6d1484529d0f14196b6cb345
#
_cell.length_a   1.000
_cell.length_b   1.000
_cell.length_c   1.000
_cell.angle_alpha   90.00
_cell.angle_beta   90.00
_cell.angle_gamma   90.00
#
_symmetry.space_group_name_H-M   'P 1'
#
loop_
_entity.id
_entity.type
_entity.pdbx_description
1 polymer ?
#
loop_
_entity_poly.entity_id
_entity_poly.type
_entity_poly.pdbx_seq_one_letter_code
_entity_poly.pdbx_strand_id
1 'polypeptide(L)'
;MKLYPILVLLFIVQFSFGQTKTKNILIAYYSKTAQTQSLAEEVAKGAQSIPGVQVVLKSIAQTTTKDLLDADAIIIGSPVYNANLAPEVVQFISTWPFEGNPLKDKIGAAFVSAGGMSAGEELAQMNVLHSMLIFGMVVVGGDDWTSAFGASAITNESVFKTGQLDKIFLQKGFTLGKRVATIAKKMR
;
A
#
# COMPACT_ATOMS: atom_id res chain seq x y z
N MET A 1 66.14 37.95 0.13
CA MET A 1 64.93 37.47 -0.61
C MET A 1 64.12 36.63 0.36
N LYS A 2 63.05 37.20 0.93
CA LYS A 2 62.20 36.48 1.94
C LYS A 2 61.06 35.73 1.19
N LEU A 3 61.09 34.40 1.23
CA LEU A 3 59.97 33.58 0.73
C LEU A 3 58.84 33.53 1.78
N TYR A 4 57.65 33.97 1.41
CA TYR A 4 56.45 33.82 2.21
C TYR A 4 55.76 32.47 1.80
N PRO A 5 55.38 31.60 2.76
CA PRO A 5 54.66 30.41 2.42
C PRO A 5 53.20 30.76 2.07
N ILE A 6 52.74 30.36 0.89
CA ILE A 6 51.35 30.46 0.47
C ILE A 6 50.58 29.32 1.16
N LEU A 7 49.74 29.68 2.11
CA LEU A 7 48.81 28.76 2.79
C LEU A 7 47.60 28.50 1.85
N VAL A 8 47.57 27.35 1.18
CA VAL A 8 46.44 26.94 0.39
C VAL A 8 45.37 26.34 1.33
N LEU A 9 44.30 27.09 1.61
CA LEU A 9 43.15 26.64 2.35
C LEU A 9 42.29 25.76 1.43
N LEU A 10 42.36 24.44 1.60
CA LEU A 10 41.43 23.50 0.93
C LEU A 10 40.05 23.57 1.63
N PHE A 11 39.08 24.22 0.98
CA PHE A 11 37.67 24.15 1.38
C PHE A 11 37.11 22.79 1.00
N ILE A 12 37.01 21.89 1.98
CA ILE A 12 36.25 20.61 1.80
C ILE A 12 34.78 20.95 1.94
N VAL A 13 34.07 21.08 0.81
CA VAL A 13 32.61 21.17 0.79
C VAL A 13 32.06 19.78 1.13
N GLN A 14 31.65 19.56 2.38
CA GLN A 14 30.93 18.39 2.78
C GLN A 14 29.52 18.47 2.20
N PHE A 15 29.27 17.73 1.11
CA PHE A 15 27.93 17.46 0.66
C PHE A 15 27.27 16.54 1.69
N SER A 16 26.51 17.13 2.61
CA SER A 16 25.61 16.38 3.49
C SER A 16 24.45 15.87 2.63
N PHE A 17 24.60 14.66 2.07
CA PHE A 17 23.44 13.93 1.52
C PHE A 17 22.52 13.64 2.69
N GLY A 18 21.46 14.44 2.82
CA GLY A 18 20.42 14.16 3.79
C GLY A 18 19.93 12.72 3.58
N GLN A 19 20.17 11.84 4.56
CA GLN A 19 19.64 10.47 4.53
C GLN A 19 18.12 10.56 4.45
N THR A 20 17.57 10.29 3.26
CA THR A 20 16.10 10.18 3.12
C THR A 20 15.66 8.98 3.93
N LYS A 21 14.87 9.25 4.99
CA LYS A 21 14.31 8.20 5.85
C LYS A 21 13.60 7.15 4.99
N THR A 22 13.94 5.89 5.18
CA THR A 22 13.24 4.77 4.53
C THR A 22 11.76 4.79 4.92
N LYS A 23 10.88 4.66 3.94
CA LYS A 23 9.43 4.62 4.15
C LYS A 23 8.94 3.18 4.25
N ASN A 24 8.15 2.88 5.27
CA ASN A 24 7.60 1.57 5.54
C ASN A 24 6.19 1.46 4.95
N ILE A 25 5.96 0.49 4.07
CA ILE A 25 4.67 0.20 3.46
C ILE A 25 4.18 -1.15 3.99
N LEU A 26 3.10 -1.14 4.75
CA LEU A 26 2.41 -2.34 5.19
C LEU A 26 1.35 -2.72 4.16
N ILE A 27 1.38 -3.96 3.69
CA ILE A 27 0.34 -4.57 2.88
C ILE A 27 -0.24 -5.73 3.70
N ALA A 28 -1.46 -5.57 4.20
CA ALA A 28 -2.13 -6.58 4.98
C ALA A 28 -3.36 -7.11 4.21
N TYR A 29 -3.50 -8.42 4.13
CA TYR A 29 -4.57 -9.03 3.33
C TYR A 29 -5.20 -10.24 4.01
N TYR A 30 -6.46 -10.50 3.64
CA TYR A 30 -7.12 -11.79 3.86
C TYR A 30 -7.28 -12.51 2.53
N SER A 31 -7.03 -13.81 2.50
CA SER A 31 -7.20 -14.63 1.30
C SER A 31 -7.58 -16.07 1.69
N LYS A 32 -8.69 -16.55 1.15
CA LYS A 32 -9.13 -17.96 1.35
C LYS A 32 -8.67 -18.86 0.21
N THR A 33 -8.60 -18.34 -1.00
CA THR A 33 -8.35 -19.11 -2.23
C THR A 33 -7.13 -18.66 -2.99
N ALA A 34 -6.18 -17.99 -2.31
CA ALA A 34 -4.94 -17.42 -2.84
C ALA A 34 -5.11 -16.26 -3.86
N GLN A 35 -6.31 -15.93 -4.34
CA GLN A 35 -6.50 -14.89 -5.35
C GLN A 35 -6.15 -13.49 -4.82
N THR A 36 -6.68 -13.13 -3.64
CA THR A 36 -6.34 -11.85 -3.00
C THR A 36 -4.85 -11.81 -2.63
N GLN A 37 -4.25 -12.95 -2.25
CA GLN A 37 -2.82 -13.06 -1.98
C GLN A 37 -1.99 -12.76 -3.23
N SER A 38 -2.33 -13.37 -4.37
CA SER A 38 -1.61 -13.11 -5.62
C SER A 38 -1.66 -11.64 -6.02
N LEU A 39 -2.80 -10.96 -5.80
CA LEU A 39 -2.89 -9.53 -6.03
C LEU A 39 -2.05 -8.74 -5.02
N ALA A 40 -2.02 -9.14 -3.73
CA ALA A 40 -1.19 -8.53 -2.69
C ALA A 40 0.30 -8.61 -3.02
N GLU A 41 0.75 -9.72 -3.57
CA GLU A 41 2.13 -9.92 -4.02
C GLU A 41 2.52 -8.94 -5.15
N GLU A 42 1.61 -8.67 -6.10
CA GLU A 42 1.84 -7.67 -7.13
C GLU A 42 1.83 -6.23 -6.58
N VAL A 43 0.95 -5.92 -5.64
CA VAL A 43 0.98 -4.63 -4.91
C VAL A 43 2.34 -4.47 -4.21
N ALA A 44 2.85 -5.53 -3.59
CA ALA A 44 4.16 -5.51 -2.93
C ALA A 44 5.31 -5.28 -3.91
N LYS A 45 5.32 -5.97 -5.05
CA LYS A 45 6.32 -5.76 -6.11
C LYS A 45 6.29 -4.32 -6.62
N GLY A 46 5.09 -3.76 -6.82
CA GLY A 46 4.94 -2.37 -7.23
C GLY A 46 5.54 -1.39 -6.21
N ALA A 47 5.25 -1.57 -4.93
CA ALA A 47 5.80 -0.74 -3.87
C ALA A 47 7.34 -0.90 -3.76
N GLN A 48 7.85 -2.13 -3.83
CA GLN A 48 9.29 -2.43 -3.80
C GLN A 48 10.07 -1.83 -4.98
N SER A 49 9.41 -1.53 -6.10
CA SER A 49 10.05 -0.90 -7.26
C SER A 49 10.53 0.53 -6.99
N ILE A 50 10.11 1.14 -5.89
CA ILE A 50 10.49 2.50 -5.50
C ILE A 50 11.69 2.48 -4.54
N PRO A 51 12.83 3.05 -4.89
CA PRO A 51 14.02 3.09 -4.04
C PRO A 51 13.75 3.78 -2.69
N GLY A 52 14.32 3.23 -1.60
CA GLY A 52 14.17 3.78 -0.26
C GLY A 52 12.80 3.51 0.38
N VAL A 53 12.15 2.42 -0.05
CA VAL A 53 10.94 1.87 0.53
C VAL A 53 11.22 0.47 1.08
N GLN A 54 10.72 0.18 2.26
CA GLN A 54 10.65 -1.16 2.84
C GLN A 54 9.20 -1.62 2.83
N VAL A 55 8.97 -2.84 2.33
CA VAL A 55 7.62 -3.42 2.23
C VAL A 55 7.48 -4.57 3.20
N VAL A 56 6.41 -4.54 3.97
CA VAL A 56 5.97 -5.61 4.86
C VAL A 56 4.67 -6.17 4.30
N LEU A 57 4.72 -7.40 3.78
CA LEU A 57 3.56 -8.13 3.25
C LEU A 57 3.16 -9.22 4.25
N LYS A 58 1.95 -9.16 4.79
CA LYS A 58 1.43 -10.10 5.79
C LYS A 58 -0.04 -10.43 5.56
N SER A 59 -0.46 -11.62 5.98
CA SER A 59 -1.89 -11.85 6.22
C SER A 59 -2.35 -11.00 7.41
N ILE A 60 -3.65 -10.65 7.46
CA ILE A 60 -4.20 -9.91 8.61
C ILE A 60 -4.04 -10.67 9.92
N ALA A 61 -4.05 -12.01 9.89
CA ALA A 61 -3.83 -12.85 11.07
C ALA A 61 -2.40 -12.74 11.64
N GLN A 62 -1.42 -12.34 10.82
CA GLN A 62 -0.02 -12.14 11.21
C GLN A 62 0.31 -10.66 11.45
N THR A 63 -0.61 -9.77 11.13
CA THR A 63 -0.41 -8.32 11.27
C THR A 63 -0.67 -7.89 12.70
N THR A 64 0.28 -7.18 13.28
CA THR A 64 0.23 -6.69 14.66
C THR A 64 -0.05 -5.19 14.71
N THR A 65 -0.46 -4.68 15.88
CA THR A 65 -0.57 -3.24 16.11
C THR A 65 0.76 -2.52 15.85
N LYS A 66 1.88 -3.15 16.17
CA LYS A 66 3.21 -2.58 15.88
C LYS A 66 3.43 -2.38 14.37
N ASP A 67 3.00 -3.32 13.53
CA ASP A 67 3.12 -3.17 12.07
C ASP A 67 2.32 -1.95 11.57
N LEU A 68 1.11 -1.72 12.13
CA LEU A 68 0.29 -0.54 11.79
C LEU A 68 0.97 0.77 12.23
N LEU A 69 1.55 0.79 13.44
CA LEU A 69 2.21 1.98 13.98
C LEU A 69 3.50 2.33 13.25
N ASP A 70 4.29 1.34 12.86
CA ASP A 70 5.57 1.53 12.16
C ASP A 70 5.41 1.91 10.68
N ALA A 71 4.25 1.66 10.08
CA ALA A 71 4.00 1.95 8.68
C ALA A 71 3.83 3.46 8.41
N ASP A 72 4.39 3.94 7.30
CA ASP A 72 4.06 5.25 6.71
C ASP A 72 2.84 5.16 5.78
N ALA A 73 2.58 3.96 5.23
CA ALA A 73 1.40 3.66 4.42
C ALA A 73 0.87 2.26 4.73
N ILE A 74 -0.46 2.09 4.68
CA ILE A 74 -1.17 0.84 4.93
C ILE A 74 -2.07 0.54 3.74
N ILE A 75 -1.89 -0.62 3.12
CA ILE A 75 -2.70 -1.09 1.99
C ILE A 75 -3.43 -2.35 2.44
N ILE A 76 -4.77 -2.35 2.37
CA ILE A 76 -5.59 -3.48 2.81
C ILE A 76 -6.17 -4.22 1.64
N GLY A 77 -6.05 -5.57 1.67
CA GLY A 77 -6.61 -6.49 0.69
C GLY A 77 -7.71 -7.38 1.24
N SER A 78 -8.84 -7.48 0.52
CA SER A 78 -9.97 -8.33 0.87
C SER A 78 -10.55 -9.06 -0.33
N PRO A 79 -11.00 -10.32 -0.21
CA PRO A 79 -11.97 -10.85 -1.14
C PRO A 79 -13.32 -10.15 -0.93
N VAL A 80 -14.13 -10.10 -2.00
CA VAL A 80 -15.50 -9.59 -1.94
C VAL A 80 -16.45 -10.76 -1.67
N TYR A 81 -17.21 -10.69 -0.58
CA TYR A 81 -18.24 -11.64 -0.20
C TYR A 81 -19.59 -10.94 -0.11
N ASN A 82 -20.55 -11.35 -0.95
CA ASN A 82 -21.90 -10.76 -0.98
C ASN A 82 -21.87 -9.23 -1.08
N ALA A 83 -21.05 -8.70 -2.00
CA ALA A 83 -20.81 -7.27 -2.23
C ALA A 83 -20.18 -6.52 -1.03
N ASN A 84 -19.62 -7.21 -0.05
CA ASN A 84 -18.96 -6.62 1.12
C ASN A 84 -17.53 -7.15 1.29
N LEU A 85 -16.81 -6.55 2.23
CA LEU A 85 -15.53 -7.08 2.72
C LEU A 85 -15.74 -8.45 3.37
N ALA A 86 -14.70 -9.27 3.36
CA ALA A 86 -14.65 -10.44 4.22
C ALA A 86 -14.83 -10.03 5.69
N PRO A 87 -15.66 -10.74 6.48
CA PRO A 87 -15.86 -10.42 7.91
C PRO A 87 -14.58 -10.34 8.70
N GLU A 88 -13.59 -11.14 8.35
CA GLU A 88 -12.25 -11.15 8.97
C GLU A 88 -11.52 -9.82 8.78
N VAL A 89 -11.69 -9.16 7.64
CA VAL A 89 -11.08 -7.84 7.37
C VAL A 89 -11.79 -6.76 8.18
N VAL A 90 -13.11 -6.81 8.28
CA VAL A 90 -13.90 -5.88 9.11
C VAL A 90 -13.47 -6.01 10.58
N GLN A 91 -13.36 -7.26 11.07
CA GLN A 91 -12.91 -7.54 12.43
C GLN A 91 -11.48 -7.03 12.65
N PHE A 92 -10.57 -7.27 11.72
CA PHE A 92 -9.20 -6.77 11.81
C PHE A 92 -9.16 -5.23 11.92
N ILE A 93 -9.90 -4.51 11.07
CA ILE A 93 -9.96 -3.03 11.13
C ILE A 93 -10.52 -2.56 12.47
N SER A 94 -11.50 -3.28 13.06
CA SER A 94 -12.08 -2.91 14.36
C SER A 94 -11.08 -3.01 15.53
N THR A 95 -9.95 -3.69 15.35
CA THR A 95 -8.88 -3.79 16.36
C THR A 95 -7.80 -2.70 16.22
N TRP A 96 -7.91 -1.82 15.25
CA TRP A 96 -6.90 -0.79 15.02
C TRP A 96 -6.86 0.23 16.16
N PRO A 97 -5.67 0.74 16.52
CA PRO A 97 -5.53 1.71 17.60
C PRO A 97 -6.18 3.04 17.22
N PHE A 98 -7.13 3.50 18.04
CA PHE A 98 -7.90 4.71 17.78
C PHE A 98 -7.50 5.89 18.69
N GLU A 99 -7.26 5.62 19.97
CA GLU A 99 -6.93 6.66 20.94
C GLU A 99 -5.62 7.37 20.61
N GLY A 100 -5.62 8.70 20.66
CA GLY A 100 -4.46 9.51 20.32
C GLY A 100 -4.21 9.64 18.82
N ASN A 101 -5.07 9.10 17.99
CA ASN A 101 -4.99 9.17 16.51
C ASN A 101 -3.63 8.70 15.93
N PRO A 102 -3.08 7.54 16.33
CA PRO A 102 -1.72 7.17 15.95
C PRO A 102 -1.57 6.81 14.45
N LEU A 103 -2.68 6.64 13.72
CA LEU A 103 -2.69 6.38 12.28
C LEU A 103 -2.94 7.64 11.44
N LYS A 104 -3.15 8.79 12.09
CA LYS A 104 -3.38 10.06 11.42
C LYS A 104 -2.23 10.39 10.46
N ASP A 105 -2.60 10.91 9.30
CA ASP A 105 -1.69 11.36 8.23
C ASP A 105 -0.89 10.22 7.56
N LYS A 106 -1.08 8.93 7.94
CA LYS A 106 -0.57 7.80 7.18
C LYS A 106 -1.37 7.64 5.88
N ILE A 107 -0.72 7.11 4.84
CA ILE A 107 -1.40 6.85 3.57
C ILE A 107 -2.21 5.57 3.69
N GLY A 108 -3.44 5.59 3.20
CA GLY A 108 -4.34 4.45 3.11
C GLY A 108 -4.69 4.10 1.66
N ALA A 109 -4.77 2.81 1.33
CA ALA A 109 -5.24 2.32 0.03
C ALA A 109 -5.89 0.94 0.17
N ALA A 110 -6.68 0.56 -0.83
CA ALA A 110 -7.40 -0.71 -0.85
C ALA A 110 -7.19 -1.49 -2.14
N PHE A 111 -7.24 -2.82 -2.05
CA PHE A 111 -7.39 -3.70 -3.21
C PHE A 111 -8.33 -4.85 -2.86
N VAL A 112 -9.02 -5.39 -3.88
CA VAL A 112 -9.98 -6.48 -3.67
C VAL A 112 -9.92 -7.51 -4.79
N SER A 113 -10.39 -8.74 -4.49
CA SER A 113 -10.70 -9.74 -5.50
C SER A 113 -12.17 -10.12 -5.42
N ALA A 114 -12.86 -10.12 -6.55
CA ALA A 114 -14.29 -10.44 -6.67
C ALA A 114 -14.52 -11.60 -7.65
N GLY A 115 -15.61 -12.31 -7.47
CA GLY A 115 -16.00 -13.42 -8.37
C GLY A 115 -16.40 -12.95 -9.76
N GLY A 116 -17.01 -11.78 -9.87
CA GLY A 116 -17.51 -11.21 -11.13
C GLY A 116 -17.40 -9.70 -11.18
N MET A 117 -17.56 -9.12 -12.36
CA MET A 117 -17.70 -7.69 -12.57
C MET A 117 -19.03 -7.20 -11.96
N SER A 118 -19.04 -6.01 -11.41
CA SER A 118 -20.23 -5.46 -10.71
C SER A 118 -20.70 -6.31 -9.52
N ALA A 119 -19.79 -7.09 -8.92
CA ALA A 119 -20.09 -7.94 -7.76
C ALA A 119 -19.84 -7.22 -6.42
N GLY A 120 -19.64 -5.89 -6.43
CA GLY A 120 -19.43 -5.06 -5.25
C GLY A 120 -17.98 -4.75 -4.94
N GLU A 121 -17.07 -4.92 -5.90
CA GLU A 121 -15.65 -4.65 -5.74
C GLU A 121 -15.36 -3.20 -5.35
N GLU A 122 -15.98 -2.23 -6.02
CA GLU A 122 -15.79 -0.81 -5.69
C GLU A 122 -16.38 -0.45 -4.33
N LEU A 123 -17.55 -1.03 -3.99
CA LEU A 123 -18.17 -0.83 -2.68
C LEU A 123 -17.26 -1.36 -1.56
N ALA A 124 -16.69 -2.54 -1.75
CA ALA A 124 -15.76 -3.12 -0.78
C ALA A 124 -14.48 -2.26 -0.64
N GLN A 125 -13.91 -1.76 -1.74
CA GLN A 125 -12.78 -0.81 -1.69
C GLN A 125 -13.16 0.45 -0.92
N MET A 126 -14.31 1.05 -1.20
CA MET A 126 -14.79 2.24 -0.51
C MET A 126 -15.00 2.01 0.99
N ASN A 127 -15.48 0.82 1.40
CA ASN A 127 -15.63 0.49 2.82
C ASN A 127 -14.28 0.47 3.56
N VAL A 128 -13.20 -0.02 2.93
CA VAL A 128 -11.85 0.09 3.50
C VAL A 128 -11.43 1.56 3.61
N LEU A 129 -11.59 2.33 2.53
CA LEU A 129 -11.16 3.73 2.49
C LEU A 129 -11.94 4.59 3.49
N HIS A 130 -13.26 4.37 3.65
CA HIS A 130 -14.07 5.04 4.68
C HIS A 130 -13.56 4.74 6.09
N SER A 131 -13.23 3.47 6.36
CA SER A 131 -12.65 3.10 7.65
C SER A 131 -11.32 3.82 7.89
N MET A 132 -10.46 3.91 6.87
CA MET A 132 -9.18 4.64 6.99
C MET A 132 -9.37 6.14 7.25
N LEU A 133 -10.39 6.77 6.66
CA LEU A 133 -10.72 8.18 6.90
C LEU A 133 -11.10 8.45 8.36
N ILE A 134 -11.81 7.53 9.03
CA ILE A 134 -12.14 7.64 10.46
C ILE A 134 -10.87 7.66 11.34
N PHE A 135 -9.81 6.98 10.91
CA PHE A 135 -8.50 7.01 11.58
C PHE A 135 -7.65 8.23 11.19
N GLY A 136 -8.19 9.18 10.41
CA GLY A 136 -7.48 10.39 9.99
C GLY A 136 -6.42 10.14 8.92
N MET A 137 -6.48 9.02 8.20
CA MET A 137 -5.53 8.68 7.15
C MET A 137 -5.81 9.46 5.86
N VAL A 138 -4.78 9.64 5.04
CA VAL A 138 -4.88 10.20 3.68
C VAL A 138 -5.09 9.04 2.70
N VAL A 139 -6.30 8.90 2.18
CA VAL A 139 -6.61 7.79 1.27
C VAL A 139 -6.26 8.10 -0.17
N VAL A 140 -5.76 7.09 -0.88
CA VAL A 140 -5.40 7.18 -2.29
C VAL A 140 -5.93 5.97 -3.07
N GLY A 141 -6.37 6.21 -4.29
CA GLY A 141 -6.77 5.16 -5.22
C GLY A 141 -5.63 4.68 -6.12
N GLY A 142 -5.99 3.98 -7.17
CA GLY A 142 -5.05 3.52 -8.19
C GLY A 142 -4.53 4.64 -9.10
N ASP A 143 -3.84 4.24 -10.16
CA ASP A 143 -3.05 5.15 -10.99
C ASP A 143 -3.91 5.96 -11.98
N ASP A 144 -5.02 5.37 -12.42
CA ASP A 144 -5.94 5.99 -13.38
C ASP A 144 -7.41 5.71 -13.03
N TRP A 145 -8.32 6.17 -13.88
CA TRP A 145 -9.78 6.03 -13.69
C TRP A 145 -10.24 4.56 -13.67
N THR A 146 -9.50 3.61 -14.27
CA THR A 146 -9.86 2.18 -14.30
C THR A 146 -9.56 1.48 -12.97
N SER A 147 -8.94 2.17 -12.04
CA SER A 147 -8.60 1.73 -10.69
C SER A 147 -8.79 2.86 -9.66
N ALA A 148 -9.75 3.75 -9.91
CA ALA A 148 -9.93 4.97 -9.12
C ALA A 148 -10.06 4.74 -7.62
N PHE A 149 -10.70 3.66 -7.18
CA PHE A 149 -10.89 3.32 -5.76
C PHE A 149 -9.83 2.34 -5.22
N GLY A 150 -8.91 1.89 -6.07
CA GLY A 150 -7.89 0.88 -5.74
C GLY A 150 -7.77 -0.19 -6.83
N ALA A 151 -6.98 -1.23 -6.59
CA ALA A 151 -6.89 -2.34 -7.53
C ALA A 151 -8.00 -3.37 -7.27
N SER A 152 -8.68 -3.81 -8.32
CA SER A 152 -9.64 -4.92 -8.27
C SER A 152 -9.25 -6.02 -9.24
N ALA A 153 -9.56 -7.27 -8.89
CA ALA A 153 -9.36 -8.43 -9.74
C ALA A 153 -10.64 -9.26 -9.81
N ILE A 154 -10.99 -9.72 -11.02
CA ILE A 154 -12.10 -10.63 -11.27
C ILE A 154 -11.56 -12.05 -11.41
N THR A 155 -12.22 -13.02 -10.77
CA THR A 155 -11.65 -14.35 -10.59
C THR A 155 -12.51 -15.49 -11.14
N ASN A 156 -13.79 -15.27 -11.44
CA ASN A 156 -14.72 -16.36 -11.79
C ASN A 156 -15.78 -15.97 -12.83
N GLU A 157 -15.56 -14.96 -13.63
CA GLU A 157 -16.50 -14.55 -14.66
C GLU A 157 -15.87 -14.56 -16.05
N SER A 158 -16.62 -15.07 -17.06
CA SER A 158 -16.26 -15.03 -18.47
C SER A 158 -14.84 -15.55 -18.71
N VAL A 159 -14.03 -14.80 -19.42
CA VAL A 159 -12.64 -15.13 -19.77
C VAL A 159 -11.68 -15.19 -18.57
N PHE A 160 -12.11 -14.71 -17.41
CA PHE A 160 -11.30 -14.70 -16.18
C PHE A 160 -11.44 -15.96 -15.31
N LYS A 161 -12.10 -17.02 -15.79
CA LYS A 161 -12.27 -18.32 -15.08
C LYS A 161 -11.04 -19.24 -15.20
N THR A 162 -9.85 -18.72 -15.07
CA THR A 162 -8.62 -19.49 -15.35
C THR A 162 -7.94 -20.06 -14.10
N GLY A 163 -8.46 -19.77 -12.91
CA GLY A 163 -7.80 -20.12 -11.63
C GLY A 163 -6.59 -19.25 -11.30
N GLN A 164 -6.11 -18.44 -12.22
CA GLN A 164 -5.06 -17.44 -12.03
C GLN A 164 -5.62 -16.06 -12.35
N LEU A 165 -5.05 -15.04 -11.72
CA LEU A 165 -5.40 -13.65 -12.03
C LEU A 165 -4.86 -13.26 -13.41
N ASP A 166 -5.72 -12.61 -14.19
CA ASP A 166 -5.31 -12.05 -15.47
C ASP A 166 -4.25 -10.94 -15.27
N LYS A 167 -3.37 -10.81 -16.26
CA LYS A 167 -2.28 -9.82 -16.24
C LYS A 167 -2.78 -8.39 -16.07
N ILE A 168 -3.97 -8.07 -16.58
CA ILE A 168 -4.55 -6.73 -16.45
C ILE A 168 -4.81 -6.38 -14.97
N PHE A 169 -5.27 -7.34 -14.17
CA PHE A 169 -5.51 -7.13 -12.75
C PHE A 169 -4.20 -7.09 -11.94
N LEU A 170 -3.26 -7.96 -12.28
CA LEU A 170 -1.93 -7.96 -11.67
C LEU A 170 -1.24 -6.61 -11.91
N GLN A 171 -1.37 -6.04 -13.12
CA GLN A 171 -0.84 -4.72 -13.44
C GLN A 171 -1.51 -3.61 -12.60
N LYS A 172 -2.83 -3.66 -12.36
CA LYS A 172 -3.51 -2.72 -11.44
C LYS A 172 -2.95 -2.81 -10.02
N GLY A 173 -2.70 -4.03 -9.53
CA GLY A 173 -2.04 -4.24 -8.24
C GLY A 173 -0.66 -3.62 -8.18
N PHE A 174 0.17 -3.89 -9.19
CA PHE A 174 1.52 -3.32 -9.28
C PHE A 174 1.50 -1.78 -9.30
N THR A 175 0.65 -1.18 -10.14
CA THR A 175 0.57 0.29 -10.23
C THR A 175 0.04 0.94 -8.95
N LEU A 176 -0.90 0.31 -8.25
CA LEU A 176 -1.36 0.76 -6.94
C LEU A 176 -0.22 0.82 -5.93
N GLY A 177 0.52 -0.28 -5.78
CA GLY A 177 1.65 -0.35 -4.86
C GLY A 177 2.73 0.69 -5.18
N LYS A 178 3.09 0.82 -6.45
CA LYS A 178 4.03 1.82 -6.95
C LYS A 178 3.58 3.24 -6.63
N ARG A 179 2.29 3.56 -6.87
CA ARG A 179 1.71 4.88 -6.59
C ARG A 179 1.77 5.21 -5.10
N VAL A 180 1.29 4.30 -4.24
CA VAL A 180 1.31 4.49 -2.78
C VAL A 180 2.72 4.75 -2.28
N ALA A 181 3.69 3.93 -2.68
CA ALA A 181 5.08 4.10 -2.31
C ALA A 181 5.67 5.44 -2.81
N THR A 182 5.32 5.85 -4.04
CA THR A 182 5.76 7.13 -4.60
C THR A 182 5.21 8.31 -3.79
N ILE A 183 3.94 8.26 -3.37
CA ILE A 183 3.31 9.31 -2.55
C ILE A 183 3.94 9.31 -1.16
N ALA A 184 4.11 8.13 -0.53
CA ALA A 184 4.75 8.01 0.78
C ALA A 184 6.15 8.64 0.81
N LYS A 185 6.92 8.50 -0.25
CA LYS A 185 8.25 9.13 -0.40
C LYS A 185 8.19 10.67 -0.47
N LYS A 186 7.10 11.24 -0.99
CA LYS A 186 6.91 12.69 -1.14
C LYS A 186 6.37 13.33 0.15
N MET A 187 5.67 12.57 0.99
CA MET A 187 5.18 13.06 2.27
C MET A 187 6.33 13.09 3.29
N ARG A 188 6.48 14.23 3.98
CA ARG A 188 7.53 14.46 5.00
C ARG A 188 7.23 13.77 6.30
#